data_c9006d6ee352cf3569ae1e8e32e71544
#
_entry.id   c9006d6ee352cf3569ae1e8e32e71544
#
_cell.length_a   1.000
_cell.length_b   1.000
_cell.length_c   1.000
_cell.angle_alpha   90.00
_cell.angle_beta   90.00
_cell.angle_gamma   90.00
#
_symmetry.space_group_name_H-M   'P 1'
#
loop_
_entity.id
_entity.type
_entity.pdbx_description
1 polymer ?
#
loop_
_entity_poly.entity_id
_entity_poly.type
_entity_poly.pdbx_seq_one_letter_code
_entity_poly.pdbx_strand_id
1 'polypeptide(L)'
;MKCPNCGMDIVIATHLCPHCGYAHDFDGAIEPRRDLPEPWDLTPDTTRRRDRHEREARFRAARREGRARRDALRREAGVYVRDERVNQARESRSRDGEKVGRIWVLTRNLVLASLALCALLLLGAAAFYVTGAYFELDGRYTGSYAYWVLPELRYLDTVFGAACAVTALVVVAALAALRRGKRAGSGLVIFAAVLFGVARFAYAVALTAAFDLGSGLLASSGDWFIPVVLYVVFVQLIIRKNPALRAEEGT
;
A
#
# COMPACT_ATOMS: atom_id res chain seq x y z
N MET A 1 14.83 -15.12 32.58
CA MET A 1 13.86 -15.50 33.62
C MET A 1 12.59 -14.69 33.41
N LYS A 2 11.41 -15.29 33.53
CA LYS A 2 10.16 -14.56 33.26
C LYS A 2 9.60 -13.96 34.54
N CYS A 3 9.13 -12.72 34.47
CA CYS A 3 8.48 -12.05 35.60
C CYS A 3 7.18 -12.75 35.97
N PRO A 4 6.98 -13.16 37.23
CA PRO A 4 5.75 -13.84 37.65
C PRO A 4 4.51 -12.93 37.62
N ASN A 5 4.70 -11.60 37.62
CA ASN A 5 3.61 -10.65 37.63
C ASN A 5 3.15 -10.25 36.21
N CYS A 6 4.07 -10.11 35.24
CA CYS A 6 3.72 -9.65 33.87
C CYS A 6 4.18 -10.58 32.75
N GLY A 7 4.87 -11.69 33.04
CA GLY A 7 5.33 -12.68 32.05
C GLY A 7 6.48 -12.25 31.15
N MET A 8 6.98 -11.03 31.25
CA MET A 8 8.07 -10.51 30.42
C MET A 8 9.44 -10.99 30.91
N ASP A 9 10.42 -11.07 30.00
CA ASP A 9 11.78 -11.50 30.34
C ASP A 9 12.51 -10.45 31.19
N ILE A 10 13.11 -10.91 32.31
CA ILE A 10 13.85 -10.07 33.26
C ILE A 10 15.35 -10.32 33.07
N VAL A 11 16.10 -9.22 32.99
CA VAL A 11 17.57 -9.26 33.05
C VAL A 11 17.98 -9.34 34.50
N ILE A 12 18.76 -10.39 34.85
CA ILE A 12 19.14 -10.78 36.23
C ILE A 12 19.88 -9.66 37.02
N ALA A 13 20.32 -8.59 36.37
CA ALA A 13 21.10 -7.51 37.01
C ALA A 13 20.27 -6.46 37.75
N THR A 14 18.95 -6.49 37.66
CA THR A 14 18.08 -5.50 38.34
C THR A 14 17.06 -6.22 39.22
N HIS A 15 17.04 -5.86 40.51
CA HIS A 15 16.06 -6.40 41.49
C HIS A 15 14.61 -5.99 41.21
N LEU A 16 14.37 -5.21 40.14
CA LEU A 16 13.06 -4.71 39.74
C LEU A 16 12.77 -5.09 38.30
N CYS A 17 11.57 -5.57 38.02
CA CYS A 17 11.11 -5.76 36.66
C CYS A 17 10.96 -4.40 35.98
N PRO A 18 11.64 -4.14 34.82
CA PRO A 18 11.58 -2.84 34.16
C PRO A 18 10.20 -2.53 33.55
N HIS A 19 9.35 -3.54 33.40
CA HIS A 19 8.02 -3.39 32.81
C HIS A 19 6.91 -3.10 33.82
N CYS A 20 6.93 -3.75 34.97
CA CYS A 20 5.85 -3.62 35.95
C CYS A 20 6.30 -3.16 37.35
N GLY A 21 7.61 -2.94 37.52
CA GLY A 21 8.19 -2.52 38.81
C GLY A 21 8.16 -3.59 39.91
N TYR A 22 7.86 -4.85 39.58
CA TYR A 22 7.82 -5.94 40.53
C TYR A 22 9.23 -6.23 41.06
N ALA A 23 9.42 -6.17 42.39
CA ALA A 23 10.69 -6.50 43.04
C ALA A 23 10.85 -8.01 43.18
N HIS A 24 12.02 -8.52 42.75
CA HIS A 24 12.39 -9.94 42.92
C HIS A 24 13.43 -10.05 44.03
N ASP A 25 13.05 -10.68 45.11
CA ASP A 25 14.01 -11.13 46.08
C ASP A 25 14.53 -12.52 45.69
N PHE A 26 15.81 -12.56 45.33
CA PHE A 26 16.47 -13.79 44.87
C PHE A 26 16.78 -14.78 46.01
N ASP A 27 16.62 -14.39 47.24
CA ASP A 27 17.02 -15.19 48.41
C ASP A 27 15.88 -15.98 49.04
N GLY A 28 14.94 -16.50 48.27
CA GLY A 28 14.12 -17.67 48.64
C GLY A 28 13.40 -17.75 49.98
N ALA A 29 13.53 -16.77 50.83
CA ALA A 29 12.85 -16.67 52.12
C ALA A 29 11.89 -15.48 52.06
N ILE A 30 10.67 -15.73 51.64
CA ILE A 30 9.55 -14.81 51.94
C ILE A 30 9.29 -14.95 53.42
N GLU A 31 9.97 -14.13 54.26
CA GLU A 31 9.47 -13.89 55.60
C GLU A 31 8.11 -13.19 55.45
N PRO A 32 7.03 -13.80 55.95
CA PRO A 32 5.74 -13.12 55.94
C PRO A 32 5.90 -11.86 56.80
N ARG A 33 5.86 -10.69 56.14
CA ARG A 33 5.84 -9.37 56.81
C ARG A 33 4.66 -9.38 57.78
N ARG A 34 4.94 -9.59 59.06
CA ARG A 34 3.95 -9.67 60.14
C ARG A 34 3.24 -8.34 60.42
N ASP A 35 3.59 -7.26 59.71
CA ASP A 35 3.10 -5.90 59.99
C ASP A 35 2.15 -5.38 58.91
N LEU A 36 1.61 -6.24 58.05
CA LEU A 36 0.54 -5.82 57.17
C LEU A 36 -0.77 -5.81 57.97
N PRO A 37 -1.45 -4.66 58.05
CA PRO A 37 -2.78 -4.60 58.69
C PRO A 37 -3.71 -5.56 57.97
N GLU A 38 -4.54 -6.26 58.76
CA GLU A 38 -5.47 -7.25 58.19
C GLU A 38 -6.38 -6.60 57.15
N PRO A 39 -6.75 -7.33 56.05
CA PRO A 39 -7.47 -6.76 54.90
C PRO A 39 -8.82 -6.09 55.21
N TRP A 40 -9.40 -6.34 56.41
CA TRP A 40 -10.67 -5.76 56.85
C TRP A 40 -10.53 -4.44 57.61
N ASP A 41 -9.30 -4.04 58.01
CA ASP A 41 -9.05 -2.71 58.58
C ASP A 41 -8.94 -1.59 57.53
N LEU A 42 -9.19 -1.91 56.28
CA LEU A 42 -9.32 -0.97 55.18
C LEU A 42 -10.71 -0.32 55.23
N THR A 43 -11.11 0.31 56.35
CA THR A 43 -12.14 1.34 56.27
C THR A 43 -11.67 2.37 55.26
N PRO A 44 -12.48 2.76 54.26
CA PRO A 44 -12.06 3.70 53.26
C PRO A 44 -11.72 5.01 53.97
N ASP A 45 -10.44 5.24 54.16
CA ASP A 45 -9.91 6.43 54.81
C ASP A 45 -10.17 7.60 53.86
N THR A 46 -11.38 8.16 54.00
CA THR A 46 -11.84 9.32 53.24
C THR A 46 -10.91 10.50 53.44
N THR A 47 -10.18 10.55 54.55
CA THR A 47 -9.18 11.57 54.85
C THR A 47 -7.93 11.40 53.95
N ARG A 48 -7.42 10.15 53.75
CA ARG A 48 -6.31 9.88 52.86
C ARG A 48 -6.61 10.20 51.39
N ARG A 49 -7.85 9.97 50.97
CA ARG A 49 -8.29 10.36 49.61
C ARG A 49 -8.31 11.87 49.44
N ARG A 50 -8.83 12.58 50.43
CA ARG A 50 -8.89 14.05 50.46
C ARG A 50 -7.50 14.66 50.44
N ASP A 51 -6.60 14.18 51.30
CA ASP A 51 -5.22 14.62 51.34
C ASP A 51 -4.45 14.37 50.05
N ARG A 52 -4.71 13.23 49.38
CA ARG A 52 -4.14 12.91 48.07
C ARG A 52 -4.63 13.86 46.98
N HIS A 53 -5.94 14.15 46.94
CA HIS A 53 -6.51 15.12 46.01
C HIS A 53 -6.00 16.55 46.26
N GLU A 54 -5.86 16.97 47.50
CA GLU A 54 -5.29 18.27 47.84
C GLU A 54 -3.80 18.35 47.44
N ARG A 55 -3.00 17.33 47.68
CA ARG A 55 -1.59 17.29 47.24
C ARG A 55 -1.49 17.33 45.71
N GLU A 56 -2.32 16.59 45.01
CA GLU A 56 -2.37 16.64 43.54
C GLU A 56 -2.80 18.00 43.00
N ALA A 57 -3.79 18.65 43.67
CA ALA A 57 -4.23 19.99 43.29
C ALA A 57 -3.13 21.04 43.50
N ARG A 58 -2.43 20.98 44.64
CA ARG A 58 -1.28 21.86 44.95
C ARG A 58 -0.14 21.63 43.96
N PHE A 59 0.15 20.37 43.63
CA PHE A 59 1.17 20.02 42.61
C PHE A 59 0.81 20.53 41.21
N ARG A 60 -0.47 20.44 40.83
CA ARG A 60 -0.96 20.97 39.53
C ARG A 60 -0.91 22.50 39.52
N ALA A 61 -1.24 23.17 40.63
CA ALA A 61 -1.16 24.63 40.76
C ALA A 61 0.30 25.09 40.64
N ALA A 62 1.22 24.51 41.42
CA ALA A 62 2.65 24.82 41.35
C ALA A 62 3.26 24.60 40.00
N ARG A 63 2.80 23.57 39.26
CA ARG A 63 3.24 23.27 37.87
C ARG A 63 2.70 24.30 36.87
N ARG A 64 1.48 24.83 37.09
CA ARG A 64 0.91 25.92 36.26
C ARG A 64 1.65 27.23 36.51
N GLU A 65 1.93 27.60 37.76
CA GLU A 65 2.74 28.79 38.12
C GLU A 65 4.16 28.68 37.57
N GLY A 66 4.82 27.55 37.66
CA GLY A 66 6.14 27.32 37.10
C GLY A 66 6.17 27.43 35.55
N ARG A 67 5.08 27.08 34.90
CA ARG A 67 4.94 27.31 33.43
C ARG A 67 4.74 28.79 33.12
N ALA A 68 3.81 29.44 33.83
CA ALA A 68 3.52 30.87 33.63
C ALA A 68 4.78 31.73 33.88
N ARG A 69 5.56 31.42 34.92
CA ARG A 69 6.81 32.11 35.23
C ARG A 69 7.88 31.88 34.14
N ARG A 70 8.00 30.67 33.63
CA ARG A 70 8.91 30.37 32.48
C ARG A 70 8.48 31.08 31.23
N ASP A 71 7.18 31.16 30.97
CA ASP A 71 6.64 31.85 29.81
C ASP A 71 6.82 33.37 29.90
N ALA A 72 6.69 33.94 31.13
CA ALA A 72 7.01 35.34 31.40
C ALA A 72 8.50 35.64 31.19
N LEU A 73 9.41 34.80 31.72
CA LEU A 73 10.84 34.93 31.50
C LEU A 73 11.26 34.76 30.05
N ARG A 74 10.56 33.89 29.29
CA ARG A 74 10.77 33.76 27.86
C ARG A 74 10.34 34.99 27.09
N ARG A 75 9.25 35.67 27.52
CA ARG A 75 8.81 36.93 26.92
C ARG A 75 9.81 38.06 27.20
N GLU A 76 10.31 38.15 28.43
CA GLU A 76 11.32 39.15 28.81
C GLU A 76 12.68 38.93 28.15
N ALA A 77 13.10 37.67 27.94
CA ALA A 77 14.38 37.35 27.32
C ALA A 77 14.42 37.49 25.80
N GLY A 78 13.38 38.04 25.15
CA GLY A 78 13.36 38.29 23.70
C GLY A 78 13.42 37.00 22.83
N VAL A 79 13.05 35.84 23.38
CA VAL A 79 13.12 34.53 22.71
C VAL A 79 12.02 34.35 21.65
N TYR A 80 11.42 35.42 21.15
CA TYR A 80 10.47 35.41 20.02
C TYR A 80 11.06 34.83 18.71
N VAL A 81 12.40 34.89 18.58
CA VAL A 81 13.10 34.41 17.37
C VAL A 81 13.00 32.89 17.17
N ARG A 82 12.77 32.13 18.24
CA ARG A 82 12.70 30.65 18.15
C ARG A 82 11.35 30.15 17.68
N ASP A 83 10.26 30.85 18.07
CA ASP A 83 8.92 30.47 17.68
C ASP A 83 8.64 30.78 16.21
N GLU A 84 9.21 31.85 15.67
CA GLU A 84 9.13 32.20 14.26
C GLU A 84 9.82 31.16 13.37
N ARG A 85 11.01 30.68 13.76
CA ARG A 85 11.71 29.58 13.06
C ARG A 85 10.96 28.26 13.11
N VAL A 86 10.33 27.96 14.24
CA VAL A 86 9.50 26.74 14.39
C VAL A 86 8.23 26.86 13.54
N ASN A 87 7.60 28.03 13.50
CA ASN A 87 6.44 28.25 12.67
C ASN A 87 6.78 28.22 11.17
N GLN A 88 7.90 28.83 10.76
CA GLN A 88 8.40 28.75 9.38
C GLN A 88 8.74 27.30 8.98
N ALA A 89 9.38 26.53 9.87
CA ALA A 89 9.66 25.11 9.64
C ALA A 89 8.37 24.25 9.60
N ARG A 90 7.32 24.66 10.31
CA ARG A 90 6.01 23.99 10.28
C ARG A 90 5.25 24.33 9.01
N GLU A 91 5.30 25.57 8.56
CA GLU A 91 4.71 26.02 7.31
C GLU A 91 5.40 25.42 6.08
N SER A 92 6.75 25.33 6.11
CA SER A 92 7.50 24.67 5.03
C SER A 92 7.14 23.18 4.94
N ARG A 93 7.07 22.46 6.07
CA ARG A 93 6.63 21.06 6.11
C ARG A 93 5.18 20.88 5.62
N SER A 94 4.29 21.84 5.93
CA SER A 94 2.90 21.81 5.44
C SER A 94 2.84 22.01 3.93
N ARG A 95 3.60 22.95 3.38
CA ARG A 95 3.68 23.22 1.93
C ARG A 95 4.31 22.05 1.18
N ASP A 96 5.34 21.43 1.75
CA ASP A 96 5.97 20.23 1.15
C ASP A 96 5.04 19.03 1.20
N GLY A 97 4.28 18.84 2.28
CA GLY A 97 3.23 17.83 2.38
C GLY A 97 2.14 18.00 1.34
N GLU A 98 1.71 19.24 1.05
CA GLU A 98 0.72 19.54 0.02
C GLU A 98 1.25 19.25 -1.39
N LYS A 99 2.51 19.62 -1.69
CA LYS A 99 3.15 19.32 -2.98
C LYS A 99 3.28 17.81 -3.19
N VAL A 100 3.71 17.08 -2.16
CA VAL A 100 3.80 15.61 -2.20
C VAL A 100 2.42 15.01 -2.43
N GLY A 101 1.38 15.50 -1.77
CA GLY A 101 0.00 15.06 -1.99
C GLY A 101 -0.45 15.25 -3.45
N ARG A 102 -0.18 16.41 -4.06
CA ARG A 102 -0.51 16.67 -5.47
C ARG A 102 0.21 15.73 -6.43
N ILE A 103 1.49 15.44 -6.21
CA ILE A 103 2.26 14.50 -7.03
C ILE A 103 1.65 13.10 -6.96
N TRP A 104 1.23 12.64 -5.78
CA TRP A 104 0.60 11.34 -5.62
C TRP A 104 -0.75 11.24 -6.32
N VAL A 105 -1.55 12.31 -6.30
CA VAL A 105 -2.82 12.37 -7.03
C VAL A 105 -2.59 12.34 -8.54
N LEU A 106 -1.62 13.09 -9.05
CA LEU A 106 -1.24 13.08 -10.47
C LEU A 106 -0.76 11.69 -10.90
N THR A 107 0.10 11.05 -10.13
CA THR A 107 0.62 9.71 -10.42
C THR A 107 -0.50 8.67 -10.44
N ARG A 108 -1.45 8.76 -9.51
CA ARG A 108 -2.64 7.90 -9.50
C ARG A 108 -3.45 8.07 -10.79
N ASN A 109 -3.74 9.31 -11.17
CA ASN A 109 -4.54 9.59 -12.35
C ASN A 109 -3.83 9.14 -13.63
N LEU A 110 -2.50 9.28 -13.69
CA LEU A 110 -1.70 8.78 -14.81
C LEU A 110 -1.79 7.26 -14.95
N VAL A 111 -1.67 6.51 -13.84
CA VAL A 111 -1.83 5.04 -13.85
C VAL A 111 -3.24 4.64 -14.29
N LEU A 112 -4.28 5.30 -13.78
CA LEU A 112 -5.65 5.02 -14.17
C LEU A 112 -5.89 5.34 -15.66
N ALA A 113 -5.35 6.44 -16.17
CA ALA A 113 -5.44 6.80 -17.59
C ALA A 113 -4.69 5.80 -18.48
N SER A 114 -3.48 5.36 -18.08
CA SER A 114 -2.72 4.38 -18.85
C SER A 114 -3.42 3.02 -18.92
N LEU A 115 -4.05 2.56 -17.82
CA LEU A 115 -4.85 1.33 -17.81
C LEU A 115 -6.09 1.47 -18.70
N ALA A 116 -6.77 2.62 -18.67
CA ALA A 116 -7.91 2.87 -19.56
C ALA A 116 -7.49 2.84 -21.03
N LEU A 117 -6.35 3.45 -21.35
CA LEU A 117 -5.79 3.39 -22.70
C LEU A 117 -5.44 1.96 -23.11
N CYS A 118 -4.82 1.17 -22.23
CA CYS A 118 -4.54 -0.26 -22.49
C CYS A 118 -5.84 -1.04 -22.77
N ALA A 119 -6.92 -0.80 -22.01
CA ALA A 119 -8.20 -1.46 -22.27
C ALA A 119 -8.77 -1.10 -23.66
N LEU A 120 -8.69 0.18 -24.03
CA LEU A 120 -9.13 0.64 -25.36
C LEU A 120 -8.30 0.02 -26.50
N LEU A 121 -6.97 -0.05 -26.32
CA LEU A 121 -6.09 -0.67 -27.30
C LEU A 121 -6.35 -2.18 -27.45
N LEU A 122 -6.64 -2.87 -26.34
CA LEU A 122 -6.99 -4.30 -26.37
C LEU A 122 -8.34 -4.54 -27.06
N LEU A 123 -9.33 -3.67 -26.83
CA LEU A 123 -10.62 -3.75 -27.56
C LEU A 123 -10.45 -3.43 -29.03
N GLY A 124 -9.63 -2.42 -29.37
CA GLY A 124 -9.26 -2.13 -30.75
C GLY A 124 -8.56 -3.31 -31.42
N ALA A 125 -7.60 -3.94 -30.74
CA ALA A 125 -6.93 -5.14 -31.23
C ALA A 125 -7.93 -6.30 -31.41
N ALA A 126 -8.84 -6.51 -30.46
CA ALA A 126 -9.87 -7.53 -30.57
C ALA A 126 -10.72 -7.34 -31.85
N ALA A 127 -11.22 -6.12 -32.09
CA ALA A 127 -11.96 -5.79 -33.31
C ALA A 127 -11.12 -5.98 -34.59
N PHE A 128 -9.86 -5.55 -34.51
CA PHE A 128 -8.91 -5.62 -35.60
C PHE A 128 -8.62 -7.07 -36.07
N TYR A 129 -8.44 -7.96 -35.10
CA TYR A 129 -8.22 -9.38 -35.42
C TYR A 129 -9.51 -10.08 -35.86
N VAL A 130 -10.64 -9.84 -35.22
CA VAL A 130 -11.92 -10.47 -35.58
C VAL A 130 -12.39 -10.05 -36.97
N THR A 131 -12.14 -8.82 -37.40
CA THR A 131 -12.52 -8.31 -38.70
C THR A 131 -11.50 -8.61 -39.82
N GLY A 132 -10.24 -8.94 -39.42
CA GLY A 132 -9.14 -9.09 -40.37
C GLY A 132 -8.68 -7.78 -41.03
N ALA A 133 -9.01 -6.64 -40.41
CA ALA A 133 -8.68 -5.31 -40.92
C ALA A 133 -7.16 -5.07 -41.08
N TYR A 134 -6.30 -5.87 -40.43
CA TYR A 134 -4.86 -5.77 -40.61
C TYR A 134 -4.38 -6.17 -42.02
N PHE A 135 -5.14 -6.96 -42.80
CA PHE A 135 -4.83 -7.24 -44.16
C PHE A 135 -5.04 -6.02 -45.09
N GLU A 136 -5.98 -5.15 -44.71
CA GLU A 136 -6.28 -3.95 -45.47
C GLU A 136 -5.18 -2.88 -45.33
N LEU A 137 -4.43 -2.91 -44.25
CA LEU A 137 -3.30 -1.99 -44.04
C LEU A 137 -2.14 -2.25 -44.99
N ASP A 138 -1.98 -3.49 -45.47
CA ASP A 138 -0.95 -3.86 -46.45
C ASP A 138 -1.39 -3.55 -47.91
N GLY A 139 -2.66 -3.15 -48.10
CA GLY A 139 -3.22 -2.71 -49.38
C GLY A 139 -3.31 -3.77 -50.46
N ARG A 140 -2.95 -5.03 -50.17
CA ARG A 140 -2.89 -6.12 -51.14
C ARG A 140 -4.12 -7.00 -51.14
N TYR A 141 -4.77 -7.15 -49.96
CA TYR A 141 -5.90 -8.06 -49.81
C TYR A 141 -6.94 -7.48 -48.84
N THR A 142 -8.22 -7.80 -49.10
CA THR A 142 -9.26 -7.54 -48.10
C THR A 142 -9.26 -8.66 -47.05
N GLY A 143 -9.59 -8.35 -45.79
CA GLY A 143 -9.64 -9.35 -44.72
C GLY A 143 -10.57 -10.53 -45.06
N SER A 144 -11.69 -10.27 -45.76
CA SER A 144 -12.61 -11.31 -46.22
C SER A 144 -11.98 -12.27 -47.23
N TYR A 145 -11.15 -11.76 -48.14
CA TYR A 145 -10.44 -12.59 -49.10
C TYR A 145 -9.37 -13.45 -48.44
N ALA A 146 -8.58 -12.90 -47.55
CA ALA A 146 -7.56 -13.63 -46.81
C ALA A 146 -8.16 -14.79 -45.99
N TYR A 147 -9.29 -14.57 -45.35
CA TYR A 147 -10.00 -15.60 -44.59
C TYR A 147 -10.73 -16.63 -45.46
N TRP A 148 -11.05 -16.28 -46.71
CA TRP A 148 -11.56 -17.25 -47.67
C TRP A 148 -10.45 -18.21 -48.16
N VAL A 149 -9.25 -17.68 -48.35
CA VAL A 149 -8.07 -18.48 -48.77
C VAL A 149 -7.51 -19.31 -47.62
N LEU A 150 -7.52 -18.75 -46.38
CA LEU A 150 -6.92 -19.35 -45.17
C LEU A 150 -7.95 -19.40 -44.03
N PRO A 151 -8.91 -20.34 -44.09
CA PRO A 151 -9.99 -20.40 -43.08
C PRO A 151 -9.48 -20.68 -41.68
N GLU A 152 -8.36 -21.40 -41.54
CA GLU A 152 -7.71 -21.69 -40.25
C GLU A 152 -7.22 -20.41 -39.57
N LEU A 153 -6.72 -19.44 -40.35
CA LEU A 153 -6.27 -18.15 -39.87
C LEU A 153 -7.42 -17.36 -39.22
N ARG A 154 -8.61 -17.39 -39.84
CA ARG A 154 -9.82 -16.76 -39.30
C ARG A 154 -10.17 -17.30 -37.92
N TYR A 155 -10.05 -18.61 -37.75
CA TYR A 155 -10.32 -19.23 -36.44
C TYR A 155 -9.32 -18.75 -35.37
N LEU A 156 -8.01 -18.77 -35.69
CA LEU A 156 -6.95 -18.33 -34.78
C LEU A 156 -7.10 -16.86 -34.44
N ASP A 157 -7.39 -16.00 -35.39
CA ASP A 157 -7.60 -14.57 -35.19
C ASP A 157 -8.83 -14.29 -34.33
N THR A 158 -9.92 -15.03 -34.56
CA THR A 158 -11.13 -14.90 -33.75
C THR A 158 -10.88 -15.30 -32.30
N VAL A 159 -10.17 -16.40 -32.04
CA VAL A 159 -9.80 -16.86 -30.71
C VAL A 159 -8.88 -15.86 -30.02
N PHE A 160 -7.88 -15.35 -30.73
CA PHE A 160 -6.97 -14.35 -30.18
C PHE A 160 -7.68 -13.01 -29.90
N GLY A 161 -8.54 -12.57 -30.81
CA GLY A 161 -9.39 -11.39 -30.64
C GLY A 161 -10.31 -11.52 -29.40
N ALA A 162 -10.92 -12.69 -29.20
CA ALA A 162 -11.71 -12.98 -28.02
C ALA A 162 -10.86 -12.93 -26.75
N ALA A 163 -9.64 -13.47 -26.75
CA ALA A 163 -8.72 -13.38 -25.63
C ALA A 163 -8.32 -11.93 -25.30
N CYS A 164 -8.11 -11.09 -26.32
CA CYS A 164 -7.88 -9.64 -26.15
C CYS A 164 -9.09 -8.95 -25.49
N ALA A 165 -10.31 -9.27 -25.94
CA ALA A 165 -11.54 -8.71 -25.37
C ALA A 165 -11.71 -9.11 -23.90
N VAL A 166 -11.50 -10.38 -23.55
CA VAL A 166 -11.53 -10.85 -22.15
C VAL A 166 -10.48 -10.15 -21.31
N THR A 167 -9.27 -10.00 -21.84
CA THR A 167 -8.19 -9.28 -21.14
C THR A 167 -8.57 -7.81 -20.91
N ALA A 168 -9.19 -7.15 -21.89
CA ALA A 168 -9.68 -5.78 -21.75
C ALA A 168 -10.71 -5.67 -20.62
N LEU A 169 -11.65 -6.61 -20.50
CA LEU A 169 -12.63 -6.66 -19.41
C LEU A 169 -11.95 -6.81 -18.03
N VAL A 170 -10.90 -7.63 -17.94
CA VAL A 170 -10.12 -7.77 -16.71
C VAL A 170 -9.42 -6.46 -16.36
N VAL A 171 -8.85 -5.74 -17.33
CA VAL A 171 -8.23 -4.42 -17.13
C VAL A 171 -9.27 -3.40 -16.67
N VAL A 172 -10.47 -3.40 -17.23
CA VAL A 172 -11.58 -2.53 -16.78
C VAL A 172 -11.99 -2.85 -15.33
N ALA A 173 -12.06 -4.14 -14.99
CA ALA A 173 -12.33 -4.57 -13.61
C ALA A 173 -11.21 -4.13 -12.65
N ALA A 174 -9.94 -4.23 -13.07
CA ALA A 174 -8.79 -3.73 -12.31
C ALA A 174 -8.88 -2.21 -12.10
N LEU A 175 -9.22 -1.46 -13.14
CA LEU A 175 -9.42 -0.01 -13.09
C LEU A 175 -10.52 0.36 -12.08
N ALA A 176 -11.66 -0.33 -12.12
CA ALA A 176 -12.78 -0.11 -11.20
C ALA A 176 -12.39 -0.46 -9.74
N ALA A 177 -11.62 -1.53 -9.54
CA ALA A 177 -11.13 -1.93 -8.23
C ALA A 177 -10.13 -0.91 -7.66
N LEU A 178 -9.18 -0.43 -8.48
CA LEU A 178 -8.20 0.59 -8.09
C LEU A 178 -8.86 1.94 -7.78
N ARG A 179 -9.87 2.35 -8.55
CA ARG A 179 -10.65 3.56 -8.26
C ARG A 179 -11.34 3.49 -6.89
N ARG A 180 -11.80 2.30 -6.51
CA ARG A 180 -12.45 2.03 -5.21
C ARG A 180 -11.45 1.75 -4.08
N GLY A 181 -10.14 1.88 -4.33
CA GLY A 181 -9.09 1.59 -3.34
C GLY A 181 -8.98 0.11 -2.95
N LYS A 182 -9.51 -0.84 -3.73
CA LYS A 182 -9.47 -2.26 -3.39
C LYS A 182 -8.11 -2.89 -3.77
N ARG A 183 -7.51 -3.64 -2.85
CA ARG A 183 -6.24 -4.38 -3.07
C ARG A 183 -6.30 -5.36 -4.24
N ALA A 184 -7.47 -5.92 -4.50
CA ALA A 184 -7.68 -6.83 -5.63
C ALA A 184 -7.32 -6.19 -6.98
N GLY A 185 -7.37 -4.84 -7.10
CA GLY A 185 -7.04 -4.15 -8.34
C GLY A 185 -5.60 -4.41 -8.81
N SER A 186 -4.63 -4.46 -7.90
CA SER A 186 -3.24 -4.75 -8.26
C SER A 186 -3.05 -6.19 -8.75
N GLY A 187 -3.72 -7.15 -8.13
CA GLY A 187 -3.73 -8.55 -8.57
C GLY A 187 -4.36 -8.73 -9.95
N LEU A 188 -5.46 -8.02 -10.22
CA LEU A 188 -6.12 -8.04 -11.54
C LEU A 188 -5.23 -7.48 -12.65
N VAL A 189 -4.40 -6.45 -12.39
CA VAL A 189 -3.43 -5.95 -13.37
C VAL A 189 -2.40 -7.03 -13.74
N ILE A 190 -1.86 -7.74 -12.74
CA ILE A 190 -0.92 -8.84 -12.97
C ILE A 190 -1.61 -9.95 -13.77
N PHE A 191 -2.81 -10.33 -13.35
CA PHE A 191 -3.58 -11.38 -14.00
C PHE A 191 -3.87 -11.04 -15.47
N ALA A 192 -4.27 -9.80 -15.77
CA ALA A 192 -4.49 -9.33 -17.14
C ALA A 192 -3.21 -9.44 -17.99
N ALA A 193 -2.05 -9.05 -17.44
CA ALA A 193 -0.79 -9.13 -18.15
C ALA A 193 -0.36 -10.58 -18.43
N VAL A 194 -0.54 -11.48 -17.47
CA VAL A 194 -0.27 -12.92 -17.65
C VAL A 194 -1.21 -13.51 -18.70
N LEU A 195 -2.50 -13.20 -18.62
CA LEU A 195 -3.51 -13.68 -19.56
C LEU A 195 -3.18 -13.23 -20.99
N PHE A 196 -2.85 -11.94 -21.17
CA PHE A 196 -2.43 -11.43 -22.49
C PHE A 196 -1.15 -12.09 -22.98
N GLY A 197 -0.13 -12.25 -22.11
CA GLY A 197 1.14 -12.90 -22.48
C GLY A 197 0.94 -14.34 -22.92
N VAL A 198 0.15 -15.11 -22.19
CA VAL A 198 -0.19 -16.50 -22.53
C VAL A 198 -0.96 -16.57 -23.85
N ALA A 199 -1.99 -15.74 -24.03
CA ALA A 199 -2.77 -15.68 -25.26
C ALA A 199 -1.89 -15.33 -26.47
N ARG A 200 -1.02 -14.35 -26.33
CA ARG A 200 -0.10 -13.92 -27.38
C ARG A 200 0.91 -15.01 -27.74
N PHE A 201 1.48 -15.69 -26.75
CA PHE A 201 2.40 -16.78 -26.97
C PHE A 201 1.71 -17.98 -27.64
N ALA A 202 0.54 -18.37 -27.16
CA ALA A 202 -0.26 -19.44 -27.74
C ALA A 202 -0.63 -19.14 -29.20
N TYR A 203 -1.02 -17.90 -29.49
CA TYR A 203 -1.30 -17.47 -30.86
C TYR A 203 -0.07 -17.57 -31.74
N ALA A 204 1.12 -17.13 -31.29
CA ALA A 204 2.35 -17.22 -32.05
C ALA A 204 2.75 -18.69 -32.35
N VAL A 205 2.61 -19.57 -31.34
CA VAL A 205 2.86 -21.02 -31.48
C VAL A 205 1.88 -21.62 -32.54
N ALA A 206 0.60 -21.30 -32.42
CA ALA A 206 -0.43 -21.80 -33.32
C ALA A 206 -0.19 -21.36 -34.79
N LEU A 207 0.17 -20.08 -35.00
CA LEU A 207 0.54 -19.58 -36.32
C LEU A 207 1.77 -20.29 -36.90
N THR A 208 2.80 -20.47 -36.06
CA THR A 208 4.02 -21.15 -36.49
C THR A 208 3.73 -22.60 -36.89
N ALA A 209 2.89 -23.30 -36.10
CA ALA A 209 2.50 -24.69 -36.38
C ALA A 209 1.58 -24.83 -37.61
N ALA A 210 0.64 -23.89 -37.78
CA ALA A 210 -0.34 -23.97 -38.88
C ALA A 210 0.26 -23.61 -40.25
N PHE A 211 1.24 -22.70 -40.28
CA PHE A 211 1.74 -22.14 -41.56
C PHE A 211 3.23 -22.41 -41.80
N ASP A 212 3.85 -23.27 -40.99
CA ASP A 212 5.29 -23.61 -41.06
C ASP A 212 6.20 -22.36 -41.15
N LEU A 213 5.76 -21.29 -40.46
CA LEU A 213 6.48 -20.05 -40.34
C LEU A 213 7.65 -20.28 -39.38
N GLY A 214 8.86 -20.28 -39.88
CA GLY A 214 10.07 -20.57 -39.11
C GLY A 214 10.15 -19.81 -37.78
N SER A 215 11.08 -20.18 -36.91
CA SER A 215 11.26 -19.69 -35.50
C SER A 215 11.35 -18.16 -35.36
N GLY A 216 11.49 -17.40 -36.44
CA GLY A 216 11.52 -15.92 -36.40
C GLY A 216 10.27 -15.26 -35.81
N LEU A 217 9.10 -15.87 -36.00
CA LEU A 217 7.84 -15.37 -35.42
C LEU A 217 7.76 -15.55 -33.93
N LEU A 218 8.32 -16.64 -33.39
CA LEU A 218 8.45 -16.87 -31.95
C LEU A 218 9.46 -15.90 -31.35
N ALA A 219 10.56 -15.61 -32.03
CA ALA A 219 11.54 -14.64 -31.55
C ALA A 219 10.94 -13.21 -31.48
N SER A 220 10.22 -12.78 -32.54
CA SER A 220 9.57 -11.46 -32.54
C SER A 220 8.44 -11.34 -31.49
N SER A 221 7.79 -12.45 -31.14
CA SER A 221 6.78 -12.45 -30.07
C SER A 221 7.40 -12.21 -28.69
N GLY A 222 8.69 -12.51 -28.48
CA GLY A 222 9.44 -12.23 -27.27
C GLY A 222 9.69 -10.74 -27.02
N ASP A 223 9.82 -9.95 -28.08
CA ASP A 223 10.11 -8.51 -27.97
C ASP A 223 8.99 -7.74 -27.27
N TRP A 224 7.75 -8.19 -27.36
CA TRP A 224 6.61 -7.60 -26.68
C TRP A 224 6.53 -7.96 -25.18
N PHE A 225 7.15 -9.04 -24.78
CA PHE A 225 7.11 -9.51 -23.40
C PHE A 225 7.84 -8.56 -22.46
N ILE A 226 9.00 -8.06 -22.87
CA ILE A 226 9.83 -7.15 -22.06
C ILE A 226 9.09 -5.85 -21.72
N PRO A 227 8.52 -5.08 -22.67
CA PRO A 227 7.76 -3.87 -22.36
C PRO A 227 6.55 -4.14 -21.46
N VAL A 228 5.83 -5.25 -21.66
CA VAL A 228 4.67 -5.61 -20.82
C VAL A 228 5.11 -5.88 -19.38
N VAL A 229 6.17 -6.66 -19.17
CA VAL A 229 6.70 -6.94 -17.85
C VAL A 229 7.18 -5.65 -17.18
N LEU A 230 7.95 -4.81 -17.87
CA LEU A 230 8.43 -3.53 -17.36
C LEU A 230 7.27 -2.61 -16.98
N TYR A 231 6.23 -2.55 -17.82
CA TYR A 231 5.02 -1.77 -17.53
C TYR A 231 4.32 -2.26 -16.24
N VAL A 232 4.12 -3.58 -16.10
CA VAL A 232 3.49 -4.17 -14.91
C VAL A 232 4.31 -3.90 -13.67
N VAL A 233 5.63 -4.09 -13.72
CA VAL A 233 6.54 -3.80 -12.59
C VAL A 233 6.45 -2.33 -12.22
N PHE A 234 6.48 -1.42 -13.19
CA PHE A 234 6.35 0.03 -12.96
C PHE A 234 5.02 0.39 -12.29
N VAL A 235 3.89 -0.12 -12.81
CA VAL A 235 2.56 0.08 -12.23
C VAL A 235 2.49 -0.46 -10.81
N GLN A 236 3.03 -1.66 -10.54
CA GLN A 236 3.07 -2.26 -9.21
C GLN A 236 3.91 -1.44 -8.22
N LEU A 237 5.05 -0.92 -8.64
CA LEU A 237 5.88 -0.05 -7.81
C LEU A 237 5.15 1.24 -7.43
N ILE A 238 4.42 1.84 -8.38
CA ILE A 238 3.61 3.03 -8.11
C ILE A 238 2.47 2.70 -7.14
N ILE A 239 1.72 1.63 -7.38
CA ILE A 239 0.61 1.23 -6.49
C ILE A 239 1.12 0.98 -5.06
N ARG A 240 2.26 0.30 -4.90
CA ARG A 240 2.85 0.01 -3.59
C ARG A 240 3.34 1.27 -2.87
N LYS A 241 3.87 2.24 -3.58
CA LYS A 241 4.41 3.47 -3.00
C LYS A 241 3.36 4.57 -2.82
N ASN A 242 2.23 4.51 -3.54
CA ASN A 242 1.23 5.56 -3.51
C ASN A 242 0.21 5.32 -2.37
N PRO A 243 0.21 6.15 -1.31
CA PRO A 243 -0.72 5.99 -0.18
C PRO A 243 -2.19 6.15 -0.61
N ALA A 244 -2.47 6.93 -1.67
CA ALA A 244 -3.83 7.14 -2.20
C ALA A 244 -4.40 5.91 -2.95
N LEU A 245 -3.55 4.91 -3.29
CA LEU A 245 -3.95 3.65 -3.91
C LEU A 245 -3.86 2.47 -2.93
N ARG A 246 -3.27 2.68 -1.74
CA ARG A 246 -3.36 1.71 -0.66
C ARG A 246 -4.78 1.76 -0.11
N ALA A 247 -5.44 0.62 -0.09
CA ALA A 247 -6.70 0.48 0.64
C ALA A 247 -6.52 1.01 2.06
N GLU A 248 -7.46 1.81 2.54
CA GLU A 248 -7.56 2.16 3.95
C GLU A 248 -7.57 0.86 4.75
N GLU A 249 -6.46 0.58 5.41
CA GLU A 249 -6.35 -0.53 6.34
C GLU A 249 -7.04 -0.10 7.61
N GLY A 250 -8.28 -0.52 7.78
CA GLY A 250 -8.94 -0.48 9.09
C GLY A 250 -9.92 0.66 9.29
N THR A 251 -11.12 0.44 8.91
CA THR A 251 -12.32 0.73 9.71
C THR A 251 -13.19 -0.50 9.73
#